data_abb8777258ab9e9019c97fb7e34a6e4c
#
_entry.id   abb8777258ab9e9019c97fb7e34a6e4c
#
_cell.length_a   1.000
_cell.length_b   1.000
_cell.length_c   1.000
_cell.angle_alpha   90.00
_cell.angle_beta   90.00
_cell.angle_gamma   90.00
#
_symmetry.space_group_name_H-M   'P 1'
#
loop_
_entity.id
_entity.type
_entity.pdbx_description
1 polymer ?
#
loop_
_entity_poly.entity_id
_entity_poly.type
_entity_poly.pdbx_seq_one_letter_code
_entity_poly.pdbx_strand_id
1 'polypeptide(L)'
;MAVEFEKLEVYELAVDRTKNVFNLLAKEKLKHEFEFSNQLKRAVLSISKNIAEGSEYNNNLQFIRYLKYSKGSCAEVRNMLNLCSVLYREDTENLINDCKIVSIQLSKFIDYLSRTDNKKRN
;
A
#
# COMPACT_ATOMS: atom_id res chain seq x y z
N MET A 1 14.63 -4.58 -18.25
CA MET A 1 13.79 -5.76 -18.04
C MET A 1 12.85 -5.52 -16.87
N ALA A 2 11.58 -5.85 -17.04
CA ALA A 2 10.61 -5.65 -15.98
C ALA A 2 10.88 -6.57 -14.80
N VAL A 3 10.58 -6.11 -13.60
CA VAL A 3 10.72 -6.86 -12.37
C VAL A 3 9.48 -7.74 -12.18
N GLU A 4 9.68 -8.95 -11.69
CA GLU A 4 8.55 -9.77 -11.26
C GLU A 4 8.07 -9.26 -9.91
N PHE A 5 6.99 -8.47 -9.92
CA PHE A 5 6.53 -7.80 -8.71
C PHE A 5 6.16 -8.78 -7.61
N GLU A 6 5.72 -9.98 -7.97
CA GLU A 6 5.33 -11.00 -7.00
C GLU A 6 6.47 -11.41 -6.07
N LYS A 7 7.72 -11.18 -6.48
CA LYS A 7 8.91 -11.50 -5.69
C LYS A 7 9.41 -10.34 -4.87
N LEU A 8 8.81 -9.16 -5.02
CA LEU A 8 9.22 -7.99 -4.25
C LEU A 8 8.69 -8.10 -2.82
N GLU A 9 9.57 -7.91 -1.84
CA GLU A 9 9.18 -7.96 -0.44
C GLU A 9 8.07 -6.95 -0.13
N VAL A 10 8.18 -5.74 -0.67
CA VAL A 10 7.17 -4.69 -0.43
C VAL A 10 5.81 -5.07 -1.00
N TYR A 11 5.78 -5.81 -2.10
CA TYR A 11 4.53 -6.31 -2.66
C TYR A 11 3.89 -7.34 -1.72
N GLU A 12 4.69 -8.28 -1.23
CA GLU A 12 4.20 -9.30 -0.28
C GLU A 12 3.66 -8.66 0.98
N LEU A 13 4.33 -7.63 1.50
CA LEU A 13 3.84 -6.88 2.66
C LEU A 13 2.51 -6.20 2.35
N ALA A 14 2.39 -5.57 1.17
CA ALA A 14 1.15 -4.90 0.78
C ALA A 14 -0.02 -5.88 0.69
N VAL A 15 0.21 -7.07 0.16
CA VAL A 15 -0.81 -8.13 0.08
C VAL A 15 -1.24 -8.56 1.48
N ASP A 16 -0.29 -8.76 2.38
CA ASP A 16 -0.58 -9.13 3.76
C ASP A 16 -1.42 -8.07 4.47
N ARG A 17 -1.08 -6.79 4.29
CA ARG A 17 -1.84 -5.69 4.89
C ARG A 17 -3.26 -5.62 4.32
N THR A 18 -3.39 -5.90 3.04
CA THR A 18 -4.70 -5.97 2.38
C THR A 18 -5.58 -7.04 3.04
N LYS A 19 -5.01 -8.22 3.25
CA LYS A 19 -5.71 -9.32 3.91
C LYS A 19 -6.18 -8.89 5.31
N ASN A 20 -5.33 -8.25 6.07
CA ASN A 20 -5.65 -7.86 7.45
C ASN A 20 -6.75 -6.79 7.49
N VAL A 21 -6.75 -5.85 6.55
CA VAL A 21 -7.80 -4.85 6.45
C VAL A 21 -9.14 -5.48 6.07
N PHE A 22 -9.12 -6.42 5.13
CA PHE A 22 -10.34 -7.14 4.76
C PHE A 22 -10.91 -7.93 5.93
N ASN A 23 -10.03 -8.54 6.75
CA ASN A 23 -10.46 -9.24 7.96
C ASN A 23 -11.13 -8.27 8.95
N LEU A 24 -10.59 -7.07 9.12
CA LEU A 24 -11.21 -6.04 9.94
C LEU A 24 -12.61 -5.71 9.44
N LEU A 25 -12.75 -5.50 8.13
CA LEU A 25 -14.02 -5.09 7.54
C LEU A 25 -15.09 -6.19 7.54
N ALA A 26 -14.70 -7.43 7.80
CA ALA A 26 -15.66 -8.54 7.94
C ALA A 26 -16.30 -8.62 9.33
N LYS A 27 -15.84 -7.83 10.29
CA LYS A 27 -16.40 -7.84 11.66
C LYS A 27 -17.83 -7.32 11.67
N GLU A 28 -18.61 -7.78 12.65
CA GLU A 28 -20.04 -7.42 12.78
C GLU A 28 -20.29 -5.92 12.72
N LYS A 29 -19.48 -5.13 13.39
CA LYS A 29 -19.65 -3.68 13.44
C LYS A 29 -19.48 -3.00 12.07
N LEU A 30 -18.76 -3.63 11.16
CA LEU A 30 -18.29 -2.97 9.94
C LEU A 30 -18.88 -3.58 8.67
N LYS A 31 -19.33 -4.83 8.73
CA LYS A 31 -19.72 -5.57 7.51
C LYS A 31 -20.88 -4.95 6.75
N HIS A 32 -21.69 -4.14 7.41
CA HIS A 32 -22.83 -3.46 6.76
C HIS A 32 -22.57 -1.97 6.52
N GLU A 33 -21.39 -1.47 6.84
CA GLU A 33 -20.98 -0.09 6.58
C GLU A 33 -20.39 -0.01 5.16
N PHE A 34 -21.26 -0.14 4.17
CA PHE A 34 -20.84 -0.39 2.79
C PHE A 34 -19.99 0.72 2.19
N GLU A 35 -20.38 1.97 2.40
CA GLU A 35 -19.63 3.08 1.83
C GLU A 35 -18.23 3.19 2.41
N PHE A 36 -18.13 3.14 3.74
CA PHE A 36 -16.85 3.18 4.44
C PHE A 36 -15.99 1.99 4.04
N SER A 37 -16.56 0.78 4.08
CA SER A 37 -15.84 -0.44 3.70
C SER A 37 -15.32 -0.38 2.27
N ASN A 38 -16.14 0.08 1.33
CA ASN A 38 -15.73 0.13 -0.07
C ASN A 38 -14.57 1.11 -0.29
N GLN A 39 -14.59 2.25 0.38
CA GLN A 39 -13.51 3.22 0.28
C GLN A 39 -12.21 2.65 0.85
N LEU A 40 -12.27 2.02 2.02
CA LEU A 40 -11.07 1.44 2.63
C LEU A 40 -10.53 0.27 1.80
N LYS A 41 -11.40 -0.56 1.27
CA LYS A 41 -11.01 -1.66 0.37
C LYS A 41 -10.28 -1.13 -0.85
N ARG A 42 -10.81 -0.10 -1.50
CA ARG A 42 -10.15 0.51 -2.67
C ARG A 42 -8.78 1.06 -2.32
N ALA A 43 -8.68 1.73 -1.18
CA ALA A 43 -7.41 2.33 -0.75
C ALA A 43 -6.35 1.26 -0.50
N VAL A 44 -6.70 0.20 0.24
CA VAL A 44 -5.73 -0.85 0.56
C VAL A 44 -5.36 -1.68 -0.67
N LEU A 45 -6.30 -1.95 -1.57
CA LEU A 45 -6.01 -2.65 -2.83
C LEU A 45 -5.08 -1.83 -3.72
N SER A 46 -5.19 -0.52 -3.66
CA SER A 46 -4.38 0.37 -4.49
C SER A 46 -2.90 0.36 -4.12
N ILE A 47 -2.53 -0.06 -2.90
CA ILE A 47 -1.13 -0.17 -2.51
C ILE A 47 -0.41 -1.19 -3.41
N SER A 48 -0.87 -2.43 -3.42
CA SER A 48 -0.25 -3.49 -4.23
C SER A 48 -0.47 -3.25 -5.71
N LYS A 49 -1.61 -2.71 -6.10
CA LYS A 49 -1.92 -2.40 -7.49
C LYS A 49 -0.86 -1.47 -8.11
N ASN A 50 -0.51 -0.40 -7.41
CA ASN A 50 0.47 0.56 -7.91
C ASN A 50 1.89 -0.03 -7.96
N ILE A 51 2.24 -0.88 -7.01
CA ILE A 51 3.52 -1.59 -7.06
C ILE A 51 3.58 -2.46 -8.33
N ALA A 52 2.53 -3.25 -8.54
CA ALA A 52 2.47 -4.16 -9.69
C ALA A 52 2.51 -3.40 -11.02
N GLU A 53 1.69 -2.36 -11.16
CA GLU A 53 1.64 -1.58 -12.40
C GLU A 53 2.98 -0.90 -12.67
N GLY A 54 3.58 -0.30 -11.66
CA GLY A 54 4.86 0.38 -11.82
C GLY A 54 5.99 -0.54 -12.23
N SER A 55 5.97 -1.78 -11.73
CA SER A 55 7.01 -2.76 -12.03
C SER A 55 7.04 -3.19 -13.50
N GLU A 56 5.94 -3.00 -14.23
CA GLU A 56 5.85 -3.39 -15.63
C GLU A 56 6.59 -2.43 -16.56
N TYR A 57 6.92 -1.24 -16.09
CA TYR A 57 7.66 -0.28 -16.91
C TYR A 57 9.15 -0.59 -16.83
N ASN A 58 9.80 -0.61 -17.98
CA ASN A 58 11.26 -0.78 -18.05
C ASN A 58 11.95 0.58 -17.89
N ASN A 59 11.52 1.35 -16.88
CA ASN A 59 11.92 2.73 -16.67
C ASN A 59 11.76 3.06 -15.18
N ASN A 60 12.88 3.35 -14.52
CA ASN A 60 12.85 3.60 -13.08
C ASN A 60 12.06 4.86 -12.71
N LEU A 61 12.05 5.90 -13.55
CA LEU A 61 11.26 7.09 -13.27
C LEU A 61 9.78 6.78 -13.20
N GLN A 62 9.28 5.96 -14.12
CA GLN A 62 7.88 5.54 -14.09
C GLN A 62 7.60 4.64 -12.89
N PHE A 63 8.49 3.71 -12.60
CA PHE A 63 8.32 2.84 -11.43
C PHE A 63 8.25 3.66 -10.15
N ILE A 64 9.16 4.63 -9.99
CA ILE A 64 9.17 5.54 -8.83
C ILE A 64 7.83 6.28 -8.72
N ARG A 65 7.31 6.75 -9.83
CA ARG A 65 6.03 7.47 -9.86
C ARG A 65 4.90 6.62 -9.27
N TYR A 66 4.81 5.36 -9.71
CA TYR A 66 3.78 4.44 -9.20
C TYR A 66 4.01 4.07 -7.73
N LEU A 67 5.27 3.94 -7.32
CA LEU A 67 5.58 3.68 -5.91
C LEU A 67 5.16 4.87 -5.03
N LYS A 68 5.27 6.10 -5.54
CA LYS A 68 4.77 7.28 -4.85
C LYS A 68 3.24 7.26 -4.73
N TYR A 69 2.54 6.81 -5.76
CA TYR A 69 1.09 6.60 -5.67
C TYR A 69 0.75 5.57 -4.60
N SER A 70 1.52 4.49 -4.54
CA SER A 70 1.35 3.47 -3.51
C SER A 70 1.53 4.05 -2.10
N LYS A 71 2.50 4.94 -1.91
CA LYS A 71 2.69 5.64 -0.62
C LYS A 71 1.49 6.51 -0.28
N GLY A 72 0.93 7.20 -1.27
CA GLY A 72 -0.29 7.98 -1.06
C GLY A 72 -1.45 7.11 -0.61
N SER A 73 -1.56 5.91 -1.19
CA SER A 73 -2.57 4.94 -0.79
C SER A 73 -2.37 4.47 0.65
N CYS A 74 -1.11 4.29 1.08
CA CYS A 74 -0.81 3.96 2.48
C CYS A 74 -1.32 5.04 3.43
N ALA A 75 -1.13 6.31 3.07
CA ALA A 75 -1.62 7.42 3.87
C ALA A 75 -3.14 7.42 3.96
N GLU A 76 -3.81 7.15 2.85
CA GLU A 76 -5.26 7.05 2.81
C GLU A 76 -5.77 5.92 3.70
N VAL A 77 -5.13 4.75 3.64
CA VAL A 77 -5.48 3.61 4.50
C VAL A 77 -5.32 3.98 5.98
N ARG A 78 -4.20 4.61 6.34
CA ARG A 78 -3.97 5.02 7.73
C ARG A 78 -5.01 6.02 8.21
N ASN A 79 -5.38 6.97 7.35
CA ASN A 79 -6.43 7.92 7.69
C ASN A 79 -7.75 7.21 7.95
N MET A 80 -8.12 6.29 7.08
CA MET A 80 -9.38 5.56 7.22
C MET A 80 -9.36 4.63 8.44
N LEU A 81 -8.21 4.05 8.78
CA LEU A 81 -8.08 3.25 9.99
C LEU A 81 -8.23 4.11 11.26
N ASN A 82 -7.69 5.33 11.23
CA ASN A 82 -7.92 6.30 12.32
C ASN A 82 -9.41 6.63 12.45
N LEU A 83 -10.08 6.88 11.33
CA LEU A 83 -11.52 7.15 11.33
C LEU A 83 -12.32 5.94 11.84
N CYS A 84 -11.90 4.74 11.48
CA CYS A 84 -12.52 3.51 11.94
C CYS A 84 -12.49 3.42 13.47
N SER A 85 -11.35 3.75 14.05
CA SER A 85 -11.18 3.78 15.50
C SER A 85 -12.13 4.78 16.16
N VAL A 86 -12.25 5.97 15.58
CA VAL A 86 -13.08 7.04 16.14
C VAL A 86 -14.57 6.75 15.93
N LEU A 87 -14.95 6.33 14.72
CA LEU A 87 -16.37 6.19 14.35
C LEU A 87 -16.97 4.88 14.85
N TYR A 88 -16.20 3.81 14.83
CA TYR A 88 -16.71 2.46 15.14
C TYR A 88 -16.07 1.84 16.37
N ARG A 89 -15.17 2.54 17.02
CA ARG A 89 -14.49 2.11 18.25
C ARG A 89 -13.77 0.77 18.10
N GLU A 90 -13.18 0.56 16.90
CA GLU A 90 -12.31 -0.59 16.66
C GLU A 90 -10.88 -0.23 16.98
N ASP A 91 -10.14 -1.18 17.54
CA ASP A 91 -8.70 -1.00 17.75
C ASP A 91 -7.97 -1.28 16.44
N THR A 92 -7.44 -0.23 15.83
CA THR A 92 -6.75 -0.33 14.54
C THR A 92 -5.27 0.02 14.64
N GLU A 93 -4.74 0.16 15.85
CA GLU A 93 -3.35 0.60 16.06
C GLU A 93 -2.33 -0.28 15.34
N ASN A 94 -2.47 -1.60 15.46
CA ASN A 94 -1.54 -2.53 14.82
C ASN A 94 -1.59 -2.42 13.28
N LEU A 95 -2.80 -2.28 12.73
CA LEU A 95 -2.97 -2.13 11.28
C LEU A 95 -2.34 -0.83 10.78
N ILE A 96 -2.49 0.25 11.56
CA ILE A 96 -1.88 1.54 11.23
C ILE A 96 -0.35 1.39 11.21
N ASN A 97 0.22 0.77 12.23
CA ASN A 97 1.66 0.57 12.32
C ASN A 97 2.17 -0.31 11.17
N ASP A 98 1.43 -1.33 10.80
CA ASP A 98 1.77 -2.20 9.67
C ASP A 98 1.82 -1.41 8.36
N CYS A 99 0.86 -0.50 8.16
CA CYS A 99 0.86 0.35 6.97
C CYS A 99 2.04 1.33 6.96
N LYS A 100 2.46 1.81 8.13
CA LYS A 100 3.66 2.65 8.24
C LYS A 100 4.90 1.88 7.78
N ILE A 101 4.99 0.61 8.13
CA ILE A 101 6.11 -0.24 7.69
C ILE A 101 6.15 -0.34 6.17
N VAL A 102 5.00 -0.55 5.53
CA VAL A 102 4.93 -0.57 4.06
C VAL A 102 5.40 0.76 3.48
N SER A 103 4.94 1.87 4.04
CA SER A 103 5.33 3.20 3.57
C SER A 103 6.84 3.43 3.66
N ILE A 104 7.47 2.98 4.75
CA ILE A 104 8.92 3.07 4.94
C ILE A 104 9.64 2.23 3.88
N GLN A 105 9.18 1.01 3.64
CA GLN A 105 9.76 0.14 2.63
C GLN A 105 9.64 0.74 1.24
N LEU A 106 8.51 1.35 0.93
CA LEU A 106 8.31 2.05 -0.35
C LEU A 106 9.31 3.19 -0.50
N SER A 107 9.53 3.97 0.56
CA SER A 107 10.49 5.08 0.54
C SER A 107 11.90 4.57 0.27
N LYS A 108 12.31 3.49 0.93
CA LYS A 108 13.63 2.89 0.72
C LYS A 108 13.79 2.39 -0.71
N PHE A 109 12.76 1.79 -1.26
CA PHE A 109 12.79 1.27 -2.63
C PHE A 109 12.87 2.42 -3.65
N ILE A 110 12.11 3.48 -3.43
CA ILE A 110 12.17 4.69 -4.25
C ILE A 110 13.60 5.25 -4.26
N ASP A 111 14.21 5.37 -3.09
CA ASP A 111 15.58 5.87 -2.98
C ASP A 111 16.56 4.98 -3.73
N TYR A 112 16.42 3.67 -3.58
CA TYR A 112 17.26 2.70 -4.29
C TYR A 112 17.14 2.87 -5.81
N LEU A 113 15.92 2.94 -6.32
CA LEU A 113 15.68 3.09 -7.75
C LEU A 113 16.19 4.44 -8.28
N SER A 114 16.05 5.48 -7.49
CA SER A 114 16.52 6.80 -7.83
C SER A 114 18.04 6.82 -8.05
N ARG A 115 18.77 6.15 -7.18
CA ARG A 115 20.24 6.06 -7.30
C ARG A 115 20.68 5.13 -8.45
N THR A 116 19.96 4.03 -8.61
CA THR A 116 20.31 3.00 -9.59
C THR A 116 20.00 3.45 -11.01
N ASP A 117 18.96 4.25 -11.20
CA ASP A 117 18.56 4.75 -12.52
C ASP A 117 19.69 5.51 -13.18
N ASN A 118 20.37 6.36 -12.44
CA ASN A 118 21.48 7.14 -12.96
C ASN A 118 22.60 6.26 -13.49
N LYS A 119 22.87 5.15 -12.85
CA LYS A 119 23.92 4.21 -13.26
C LYS A 119 23.56 3.40 -14.49
N LYS A 120 22.28 3.02 -14.59
CA LYS A 120 21.82 2.15 -15.69
C LYS A 120 21.71 2.89 -17.01
N ARG A 121 21.49 4.19 -16.98
CA ARG A 121 21.36 4.99 -18.19
C ARG A 121 22.68 5.34 -18.84
N ASN A 122 23.75 5.13 -18.10
CA ASN A 122 25.08 5.33 -18.62
C ASN A 122 25.62 4.04 -19.19
#